data_2f689d92c5f89cefa6c1fc94282eba1b
#
_entry.id   2f689d92c5f89cefa6c1fc94282eba1b
#
_cell.length_a   1.000
_cell.length_b   1.000
_cell.length_c   1.000
_cell.angle_alpha   90.00
_cell.angle_beta   90.00
_cell.angle_gamma   90.00
#
_symmetry.space_group_name_H-M   'P 1'
#
loop_
_entity.id
_entity.type
_entity.pdbx_description
1 polymer ?
#
loop_
_entity_poly.entity_id
_entity_poly.type
_entity_poly.pdbx_seq_one_letter_code
_entity_poly.pdbx_strand_id
1 'polypeptide(L)'
;PGVGVNPLRGQNNVQGAADMGCQPHQGAGYFEVADKKVQEFYTEKYGVVHPTKAGLKIPEIFDAAINKDVKALWIIGEDIVQTDPNSNHVIEAMNSLELLVVQEIFMSETAKLATVVLPGTTFLEKDGTFTNTERRIQRVNRAAEPLTGTKPDGVIVTDMMQKLGFNQPDYDADQVLAEI
;
A
#
# COMPACT_ATOMS: atom_id res chain seq x y z
N PRO A 1 -22.57 23.91 19.36
CA PRO A 1 -22.52 22.52 18.94
C PRO A 1 -22.04 22.46 17.49
N GLY A 2 -20.88 21.84 17.27
CA GLY A 2 -20.30 21.74 15.95
C GLY A 2 -21.07 20.75 15.06
N VAL A 3 -21.35 21.16 13.83
CA VAL A 3 -21.80 20.26 12.77
C VAL A 3 -20.57 19.83 11.98
N GLY A 4 -20.40 18.53 11.81
CA GLY A 4 -19.29 17.96 11.04
C GLY A 4 -19.79 17.15 9.85
N VAL A 5 -18.98 17.07 8.80
CA VAL A 5 -19.19 16.14 7.70
C VAL A 5 -18.29 14.93 7.94
N ASN A 6 -18.89 13.75 8.04
CA ASN A 6 -18.17 12.48 8.21
C ASN A 6 -18.34 11.64 6.93
N PRO A 7 -17.37 11.65 6.01
CA PRO A 7 -17.46 10.89 4.77
C PRO A 7 -17.38 9.38 5.07
N LEU A 8 -18.31 8.63 4.53
CA LEU A 8 -18.25 7.17 4.53
C LEU A 8 -17.38 6.71 3.34
N ARG A 9 -16.15 6.29 3.65
CA ARG A 9 -15.24 5.75 2.65
C ARG A 9 -15.65 4.32 2.30
N GLY A 10 -15.45 3.93 1.03
CA GLY A 10 -15.99 2.67 0.52
C GLY A 10 -15.29 1.42 1.07
N GLN A 11 -13.98 1.48 1.21
CA GLN A 11 -13.19 0.31 1.59
C GLN A 11 -12.86 0.29 3.08
N ASN A 12 -12.72 -0.93 3.60
CA ASN A 12 -12.30 -1.16 4.97
C ASN A 12 -10.86 -0.65 5.17
N ASN A 13 -10.61 0.05 6.29
CA ASN A 13 -9.31 0.60 6.66
C ASN A 13 -8.68 1.58 5.65
N VAL A 14 -9.44 2.16 4.73
CA VAL A 14 -8.90 3.18 3.82
C VAL A 14 -8.40 4.42 4.58
N GLN A 15 -9.01 4.72 5.74
CA GLN A 15 -8.54 5.77 6.62
C GLN A 15 -7.16 5.42 7.19
N GLY A 16 -6.96 4.21 7.71
CA GLY A 16 -5.68 3.75 8.23
C GLY A 16 -4.59 3.69 7.16
N ALA A 17 -4.92 3.26 5.96
CA ALA A 17 -3.98 3.30 4.84
C ALA A 17 -3.49 4.72 4.55
N ALA A 18 -4.40 5.71 4.57
CA ALA A 18 -4.02 7.11 4.41
C ALA A 18 -3.18 7.63 5.58
N ASP A 19 -3.54 7.27 6.84
CA ASP A 19 -2.79 7.64 8.04
C ASP A 19 -1.34 7.12 7.98
N MET A 20 -1.13 5.94 7.38
CA MET A 20 0.18 5.32 7.19
C MET A 20 0.93 5.78 5.92
N GLY A 21 0.40 6.77 5.20
CA GLY A 21 1.07 7.38 4.06
C GLY A 21 0.86 6.67 2.72
N CYS A 22 -0.14 5.81 2.58
CA CYS A 22 -0.50 5.21 1.28
C CYS A 22 -1.19 6.23 0.37
N GLN A 23 -0.50 7.34 0.10
CA GLN A 23 -0.95 8.45 -0.74
C GLN A 23 0.21 8.99 -1.59
N PRO A 24 -0.04 9.48 -2.82
CA PRO A 24 1.04 9.93 -3.69
C PRO A 24 1.70 11.24 -3.24
N HIS A 25 1.03 12.06 -2.44
CA HIS A 25 1.48 13.40 -2.06
C HIS A 25 1.78 13.55 -0.57
N GLN A 26 1.40 12.59 0.25
CA GLN A 26 1.60 12.61 1.70
C GLN A 26 2.22 11.31 2.17
N GLY A 27 3.16 11.42 3.09
CA GLY A 27 3.70 10.29 3.84
C GLY A 27 2.88 10.00 5.09
N ALA A 28 3.37 9.09 5.92
CA ALA A 28 2.75 8.73 7.19
C ALA A 28 2.49 9.97 8.06
N GLY A 29 1.34 10.02 8.73
CA GLY A 29 0.92 11.18 9.52
C GLY A 29 0.48 12.39 8.68
N TYR A 30 0.20 12.22 7.39
CA TYR A 30 -0.20 13.31 6.46
C TYR A 30 0.85 14.37 6.21
N PHE A 31 2.12 14.04 6.37
CA PHE A 31 3.20 14.96 6.05
C PHE A 31 3.40 15.10 4.54
N GLU A 32 3.38 16.34 4.05
CA GLU A 32 3.50 16.63 2.61
C GLU A 32 4.89 16.25 2.07
N VAL A 33 4.93 15.39 1.05
CA VAL A 33 6.18 14.93 0.39
C VAL A 33 7.00 16.10 -0.14
N ALA A 34 6.36 17.17 -0.61
CA ALA A 34 7.03 18.34 -1.17
C ALA A 34 7.62 19.30 -0.12
N ASP A 35 7.33 19.13 1.17
CA ASP A 35 7.88 19.96 2.25
C ASP A 35 9.34 19.56 2.55
N LYS A 36 10.26 20.52 2.46
CA LYS A 36 11.69 20.29 2.72
C LYS A 36 11.99 19.76 4.13
N LYS A 37 11.28 20.24 5.14
CA LYS A 37 11.48 19.79 6.53
C LYS A 37 11.06 18.33 6.69
N VAL A 38 10.00 17.92 5.99
CA VAL A 38 9.54 16.54 5.94
C VAL A 38 10.55 15.65 5.22
N GLN A 39 11.11 16.11 4.11
CA GLN A 39 12.16 15.41 3.37
C GLN A 39 13.43 15.21 4.22
N GLU A 40 13.86 16.26 4.92
CA GLU A 40 15.00 16.21 5.84
C GLU A 40 14.73 15.23 6.98
N PHE A 41 13.56 15.31 7.61
CA PHE A 41 13.14 14.41 8.70
C PHE A 41 13.14 12.94 8.27
N TYR A 42 12.50 12.60 7.14
CA TYR A 42 12.45 11.22 6.67
C TYR A 42 13.80 10.73 6.16
N THR A 43 14.60 11.59 5.54
CA THR A 43 15.96 11.24 5.12
C THR A 43 16.84 10.91 6.32
N GLU A 44 16.76 11.69 7.40
CA GLU A 44 17.47 11.43 8.64
C GLU A 44 16.98 10.14 9.32
N LYS A 45 15.63 9.97 9.41
CA LYS A 45 15.01 8.84 10.10
C LYS A 45 15.30 7.50 9.40
N TYR A 46 15.20 7.46 8.08
CA TYR A 46 15.29 6.21 7.30
C TYR A 46 16.63 5.99 6.61
N GLY A 47 17.52 6.96 6.65
CA GLY A 47 18.86 6.87 6.05
C GLY A 47 18.87 6.81 4.52
N VAL A 48 17.77 7.22 3.88
CA VAL A 48 17.63 7.25 2.41
C VAL A 48 17.10 8.61 1.96
N VAL A 49 17.49 9.03 0.76
CA VAL A 49 17.03 10.31 0.20
C VAL A 49 15.53 10.21 -0.08
N HIS A 50 14.76 11.06 0.60
CA HIS A 50 13.32 11.11 0.42
C HIS A 50 12.94 11.78 -0.91
N PRO A 51 11.89 11.30 -1.62
CA PRO A 51 11.39 11.97 -2.82
C PRO A 51 11.04 13.43 -2.58
N THR A 52 11.31 14.28 -3.57
CA THR A 52 11.06 15.74 -3.48
C THR A 52 9.77 16.17 -4.19
N LYS A 53 9.11 15.25 -4.86
CA LYS A 53 7.88 15.47 -5.61
C LYS A 53 6.86 14.43 -5.24
N ALA A 54 5.59 14.81 -5.28
CA ALA A 54 4.47 13.87 -5.16
C ALA A 54 4.57 12.78 -6.23
N GLY A 55 4.14 11.57 -5.86
CA GLY A 55 3.98 10.46 -6.81
C GLY A 55 2.79 10.65 -7.74
N LEU A 56 2.67 9.78 -8.72
CA LEU A 56 1.56 9.75 -9.67
C LEU A 56 0.28 9.25 -8.98
N LYS A 57 -0.86 9.76 -9.41
CA LYS A 57 -2.17 9.19 -9.08
C LYS A 57 -2.49 8.00 -9.99
N ILE A 58 -3.46 7.18 -9.58
CA ILE A 58 -3.78 5.93 -10.29
C ILE A 58 -3.96 6.11 -11.81
N PRO A 59 -4.77 7.06 -12.32
CA PRO A 59 -4.89 7.24 -13.77
C PRO A 59 -3.57 7.62 -14.45
N GLU A 60 -2.77 8.48 -13.79
CA GLU A 60 -1.45 8.91 -14.28
C GLU A 60 -0.45 7.75 -14.32
N ILE A 61 -0.56 6.79 -13.38
CA ILE A 61 0.27 5.57 -13.36
C ILE A 61 -0.04 4.72 -14.58
N PHE A 62 -1.31 4.57 -14.98
CA PHE A 62 -1.70 3.80 -16.15
C PHE A 62 -1.17 4.42 -17.44
N ASP A 63 -1.35 5.74 -17.59
CA ASP A 63 -0.79 6.46 -18.75
C ASP A 63 0.73 6.32 -18.81
N ALA A 64 1.42 6.46 -17.68
CA ALA A 64 2.86 6.30 -17.59
C ALA A 64 3.33 4.85 -17.88
N ALA A 65 2.54 3.83 -17.52
CA ALA A 65 2.82 2.44 -17.85
C ALA A 65 2.70 2.19 -19.36
N ILE A 66 1.65 2.69 -20.00
CA ILE A 66 1.45 2.59 -21.46
C ILE A 66 2.59 3.30 -22.20
N ASN A 67 3.00 4.48 -21.72
CA ASN A 67 4.10 5.26 -22.29
C ASN A 67 5.49 4.69 -21.95
N LYS A 68 5.60 3.61 -21.16
CA LYS A 68 6.85 2.98 -20.70
C LYS A 68 7.70 3.82 -19.74
N ASP A 69 7.13 4.87 -19.17
CA ASP A 69 7.78 5.68 -18.12
C ASP A 69 7.74 4.93 -16.76
N VAL A 70 6.65 4.20 -16.48
CA VAL A 70 6.55 3.23 -15.39
C VAL A 70 6.73 1.83 -15.98
N LYS A 71 7.72 1.09 -15.47
CA LYS A 71 8.10 -0.24 -15.98
C LYS A 71 7.69 -1.37 -15.06
N ALA A 72 7.54 -1.08 -13.77
CA ALA A 72 7.17 -2.06 -12.76
C ALA A 72 6.09 -1.50 -11.84
N LEU A 73 5.12 -2.33 -11.46
CA LEU A 73 4.14 -2.04 -10.43
C LEU A 73 4.06 -3.18 -9.42
N TRP A 74 3.84 -2.81 -8.17
CA TRP A 74 3.44 -3.73 -7.12
C TRP A 74 2.08 -3.30 -6.58
N ILE A 75 1.06 -4.11 -6.83
CA ILE A 75 -0.32 -3.89 -6.41
C ILE A 75 -0.59 -4.76 -5.19
N ILE A 76 -1.13 -4.18 -4.13
CA ILE A 76 -1.38 -4.86 -2.85
C ILE A 76 -2.87 -4.74 -2.50
N GLY A 77 -3.58 -5.86 -2.47
CA GLY A 77 -4.95 -5.95 -1.98
C GLY A 77 -5.98 -5.16 -2.80
N GLU A 78 -5.77 -5.06 -4.12
CA GLU A 78 -6.68 -4.31 -5.00
C GLU A 78 -6.85 -5.03 -6.34
N ASP A 79 -8.12 -5.31 -6.73
CA ASP A 79 -8.44 -5.81 -8.06
C ASP A 79 -8.78 -4.66 -9.01
N ILE A 80 -7.73 -3.92 -9.40
CA ILE A 80 -7.86 -2.69 -10.18
C ILE A 80 -8.52 -2.88 -11.54
N VAL A 81 -8.43 -4.06 -12.13
CA VAL A 81 -9.13 -4.40 -13.39
C VAL A 81 -10.64 -4.33 -13.23
N GLN A 82 -11.16 -4.68 -12.04
CA GLN A 82 -12.60 -4.64 -11.75
C GLN A 82 -13.06 -3.33 -11.14
N THR A 83 -12.21 -2.65 -10.35
CA THR A 83 -12.60 -1.47 -9.58
C THR A 83 -12.45 -0.17 -10.35
N ASP A 84 -11.58 -0.12 -11.37
CA ASP A 84 -11.45 1.05 -12.23
C ASP A 84 -12.57 1.09 -13.29
N PRO A 85 -13.16 2.26 -13.54
CA PRO A 85 -14.25 2.40 -14.51
C PRO A 85 -13.84 2.14 -15.98
N ASN A 86 -12.53 2.17 -16.30
CA ASN A 86 -12.00 1.90 -17.64
C ASN A 86 -11.10 0.65 -17.65
N SER A 87 -11.70 -0.52 -17.44
CA SER A 87 -10.99 -1.81 -17.36
C SER A 87 -10.09 -2.09 -18.57
N ASN A 88 -10.49 -1.68 -19.78
CA ASN A 88 -9.66 -1.89 -20.97
C ASN A 88 -8.35 -1.10 -20.91
N HIS A 89 -8.39 0.15 -20.46
CA HIS A 89 -7.20 0.98 -20.24
C HIS A 89 -6.28 0.40 -19.18
N VAL A 90 -6.87 -0.12 -18.08
CA VAL A 90 -6.11 -0.81 -17.03
C VAL A 90 -5.41 -2.06 -17.57
N ILE A 91 -6.11 -2.90 -18.32
CA ILE A 91 -5.52 -4.11 -18.93
C ILE A 91 -4.38 -3.75 -19.88
N GLU A 92 -4.54 -2.72 -20.71
CA GLU A 92 -3.48 -2.22 -21.58
C GLU A 92 -2.26 -1.75 -20.77
N ALA A 93 -2.48 -0.98 -19.72
CA ALA A 93 -1.43 -0.50 -18.81
C ALA A 93 -0.69 -1.67 -18.15
N MET A 94 -1.40 -2.65 -17.57
CA MET A 94 -0.80 -3.82 -16.93
C MET A 94 0.03 -4.65 -17.92
N ASN A 95 -0.47 -4.88 -19.13
CA ASN A 95 0.26 -5.60 -20.18
C ASN A 95 1.46 -4.82 -20.73
N SER A 96 1.52 -3.52 -20.49
CA SER A 96 2.64 -2.67 -20.90
C SER A 96 3.83 -2.72 -19.95
N LEU A 97 3.67 -3.24 -18.74
CA LEU A 97 4.72 -3.32 -17.74
C LEU A 97 5.76 -4.41 -18.06
N GLU A 98 7.00 -4.18 -17.65
CA GLU A 98 8.06 -5.19 -17.66
C GLU A 98 7.91 -6.16 -16.46
N LEU A 99 7.37 -5.68 -15.33
CA LEU A 99 7.12 -6.44 -14.12
C LEU A 99 5.84 -5.99 -13.45
N LEU A 100 4.89 -6.91 -13.28
CA LEU A 100 3.70 -6.71 -12.46
C LEU A 100 3.72 -7.71 -11.30
N VAL A 101 3.85 -7.20 -10.09
CA VAL A 101 3.71 -7.98 -8.85
C VAL A 101 2.34 -7.71 -8.27
N VAL A 102 1.57 -8.74 -7.99
CA VAL A 102 0.27 -8.61 -7.33
C VAL A 102 0.29 -9.40 -6.03
N GLN A 103 0.04 -8.72 -4.93
CA GLN A 103 -0.08 -9.32 -3.60
C GLN A 103 -1.57 -9.34 -3.23
N GLU A 104 -2.14 -10.54 -3.18
CA GLU A 104 -3.59 -10.69 -3.09
C GLU A 104 -3.95 -11.98 -2.33
N ILE A 105 -5.17 -12.02 -1.79
CA ILE A 105 -5.74 -13.20 -1.10
C ILE A 105 -6.50 -14.14 -2.05
N PHE A 106 -6.91 -13.63 -3.22
CA PHE A 106 -7.58 -14.39 -4.26
C PHE A 106 -6.89 -14.23 -5.61
N MET A 107 -7.11 -15.18 -6.51
CA MET A 107 -6.69 -15.03 -7.91
C MET A 107 -7.67 -14.10 -8.65
N SER A 108 -7.55 -12.79 -8.39
CA SER A 108 -8.35 -11.73 -8.99
C SER A 108 -8.07 -11.54 -10.48
N GLU A 109 -8.86 -10.73 -11.18
CA GLU A 109 -8.62 -10.43 -12.60
C GLU A 109 -7.28 -9.71 -12.78
N THR A 110 -6.91 -8.84 -11.85
CA THR A 110 -5.58 -8.21 -11.82
C THR A 110 -4.47 -9.22 -11.59
N ALA A 111 -4.66 -10.16 -10.65
CA ALA A 111 -3.67 -11.19 -10.35
C ALA A 111 -3.42 -12.14 -11.54
N LYS A 112 -4.40 -12.37 -12.40
CA LYS A 112 -4.25 -13.17 -13.63
C LYS A 112 -3.30 -12.54 -14.65
N LEU A 113 -3.11 -11.23 -14.61
CA LEU A 113 -2.18 -10.49 -15.48
C LEU A 113 -0.77 -10.40 -14.88
N ALA A 114 -0.58 -10.78 -13.62
CA ALA A 114 0.67 -10.58 -12.90
C ALA A 114 1.83 -11.43 -13.44
N THR A 115 3.01 -10.85 -13.44
CA THR A 115 4.28 -11.57 -13.63
C THR A 115 4.57 -12.46 -12.42
N VAL A 116 4.26 -11.95 -11.21
CA VAL A 116 4.45 -12.65 -9.93
C VAL A 116 3.23 -12.39 -9.04
N VAL A 117 2.69 -13.45 -8.45
CA VAL A 117 1.65 -13.35 -7.43
C VAL A 117 2.25 -13.70 -6.07
N LEU A 118 2.05 -12.84 -5.09
CA LEU A 118 2.46 -13.05 -3.69
C LEU A 118 1.19 -13.31 -2.86
N PRO A 119 1.00 -14.53 -2.33
CA PRO A 119 -0.17 -14.85 -1.54
C PRO A 119 -0.16 -14.12 -0.19
N GLY A 120 -1.08 -13.18 -0.02
CA GLY A 120 -1.31 -12.45 1.23
C GLY A 120 -2.25 -13.20 2.17
N THR A 121 -2.50 -12.61 3.34
CA THR A 121 -3.45 -13.12 4.34
C THR A 121 -4.62 -12.18 4.53
N THR A 122 -5.74 -12.72 4.98
CA THR A 122 -6.89 -11.92 5.42
C THR A 122 -6.57 -11.18 6.73
N PHE A 123 -7.42 -10.23 7.11
CA PHE A 123 -7.30 -9.54 8.39
C PHE A 123 -7.52 -10.46 9.61
N LEU A 124 -8.18 -11.59 9.43
CA LEU A 124 -8.37 -12.60 10.48
C LEU A 124 -7.10 -13.39 10.81
N GLU A 125 -6.13 -13.38 9.89
CA GLU A 125 -4.91 -14.18 9.96
C GLU A 125 -3.66 -13.34 10.34
N LYS A 126 -3.86 -12.08 10.73
CA LYS A 126 -2.76 -11.15 11.11
C LYS A 126 -3.18 -10.21 12.21
N ASP A 127 -2.19 -9.71 12.94
CA ASP A 127 -2.35 -8.62 13.91
C ASP A 127 -2.15 -7.27 13.22
N GLY A 128 -2.77 -6.21 13.79
CA GLY A 128 -2.62 -4.86 13.28
C GLY A 128 -3.65 -3.90 13.85
N THR A 129 -3.91 -2.82 13.13
CA THR A 129 -4.91 -1.83 13.49
C THR A 129 -5.75 -1.40 12.30
N PHE A 130 -7.01 -1.06 12.59
CA PHE A 130 -7.89 -0.39 11.64
C PHE A 130 -8.27 0.98 12.19
N THR A 131 -8.32 1.97 11.32
CA THR A 131 -8.82 3.30 11.66
C THR A 131 -10.19 3.50 11.04
N ASN A 132 -11.20 3.78 11.86
CA ASN A 132 -12.54 4.04 11.38
C ASN A 132 -12.72 5.51 10.91
N THR A 133 -13.90 5.85 10.39
CA THR A 133 -14.20 7.20 9.89
C THR A 133 -14.20 8.28 10.97
N GLU A 134 -14.35 7.91 12.23
CA GLU A 134 -14.19 8.81 13.38
C GLU A 134 -12.72 9.02 13.78
N ARG A 135 -11.80 8.44 13.02
CA ARG A 135 -10.35 8.41 13.29
C ARG A 135 -9.97 7.69 14.60
N ARG A 136 -10.81 6.74 15.02
CA ARG A 136 -10.45 5.85 16.11
C ARG A 136 -9.62 4.69 15.59
N ILE A 137 -8.40 4.55 16.09
CA ILE A 137 -7.55 3.40 15.85
C ILE A 137 -8.05 2.24 16.73
N GLN A 138 -8.33 1.11 16.10
CA GLN A 138 -8.86 -0.08 16.74
C GLN A 138 -7.92 -1.26 16.50
N ARG A 139 -7.60 -1.99 17.56
CA ARG A 139 -6.78 -3.20 17.48
C ARG A 139 -7.52 -4.30 16.73
N VAL A 140 -6.81 -4.94 15.83
CA VAL A 140 -7.21 -6.18 15.17
C VAL A 140 -6.27 -7.28 15.67
N ASN A 141 -6.83 -8.29 16.31
CA ASN A 141 -6.07 -9.44 16.77
C ASN A 141 -6.31 -10.62 15.84
N ARG A 142 -5.26 -11.35 15.54
CA ARG A 142 -5.33 -12.58 14.77
C ARG A 142 -6.31 -13.57 15.42
N ALA A 143 -7.23 -14.07 14.63
CA ALA A 143 -8.26 -15.04 15.04
C ALA A 143 -8.05 -16.42 14.42
N ALA A 144 -7.26 -16.54 13.36
CA ALA A 144 -6.98 -17.79 12.66
C ALA A 144 -5.50 -17.85 12.26
N GLU A 145 -4.98 -19.08 12.10
CA GLU A 145 -3.65 -19.26 11.54
C GLU A 145 -3.66 -18.99 10.02
N PRO A 146 -2.60 -18.35 9.48
CA PRO A 146 -2.45 -18.18 8.05
C PRO A 146 -2.50 -19.50 7.30
N LEU A 147 -3.10 -19.51 6.13
CA LEU A 147 -3.07 -20.67 5.25
C LEU A 147 -1.62 -20.99 4.84
N THR A 148 -1.33 -22.29 4.71
CA THR A 148 0.00 -22.73 4.28
C THR A 148 0.39 -22.09 2.94
N GLY A 149 1.54 -21.44 2.90
CA GLY A 149 2.06 -20.75 1.71
C GLY A 149 1.67 -19.28 1.59
N THR A 150 0.87 -18.76 2.54
CA THR A 150 0.57 -17.31 2.62
C THR A 150 1.40 -16.62 3.69
N LYS A 151 1.55 -15.30 3.59
CA LYS A 151 2.20 -14.47 4.60
C LYS A 151 1.41 -13.17 4.83
N PRO A 152 1.40 -12.63 6.06
CA PRO A 152 0.91 -11.28 6.32
C PRO A 152 1.60 -10.23 5.44
N ASP A 153 0.84 -9.23 4.99
CA ASP A 153 1.35 -8.22 4.05
C ASP A 153 2.61 -7.51 4.55
N GLY A 154 2.64 -7.12 5.83
CA GLY A 154 3.80 -6.49 6.43
C GLY A 154 5.04 -7.38 6.43
N VAL A 155 4.86 -8.70 6.62
CA VAL A 155 5.97 -9.67 6.52
C VAL A 155 6.51 -9.73 5.09
N ILE A 156 5.62 -9.78 4.08
CA ILE A 156 6.03 -9.79 2.66
C ILE A 156 6.84 -8.53 2.32
N VAL A 157 6.37 -7.36 2.78
CA VAL A 157 7.07 -6.08 2.55
C VAL A 157 8.43 -6.08 3.25
N THR A 158 8.49 -6.49 4.52
CA THR A 158 9.76 -6.55 5.28
C THR A 158 10.74 -7.54 4.67
N ASP A 159 10.30 -8.73 4.28
CA ASP A 159 11.12 -9.72 3.57
C ASP A 159 11.72 -9.13 2.27
N MET A 160 10.92 -8.34 1.54
CA MET A 160 11.38 -7.69 0.32
C MET A 160 12.44 -6.62 0.63
N MET A 161 12.21 -5.79 1.66
CA MET A 161 13.18 -4.78 2.09
C MET A 161 14.52 -5.42 2.47
N GLN A 162 14.49 -6.50 3.26
CA GLN A 162 15.70 -7.24 3.66
C GLN A 162 16.43 -7.82 2.44
N LYS A 163 15.70 -8.39 1.47
CA LYS A 163 16.28 -8.92 0.21
C LYS A 163 16.90 -7.84 -0.67
N LEU A 164 16.39 -6.62 -0.61
CA LEU A 164 16.93 -5.45 -1.32
C LEU A 164 18.11 -4.81 -0.57
N GLY A 165 18.52 -5.37 0.58
CA GLY A 165 19.68 -4.91 1.34
C GLY A 165 19.38 -3.86 2.41
N PHE A 166 18.11 -3.56 2.66
CA PHE A 166 17.72 -2.72 3.80
C PHE A 166 17.73 -3.56 5.08
N ASN A 167 18.50 -3.10 6.07
CA ASN A 167 18.56 -3.78 7.37
C ASN A 167 17.33 -3.42 8.21
N GLN A 168 16.27 -4.19 8.05
CA GLN A 168 15.02 -4.05 8.79
C GLN A 168 14.87 -5.21 9.78
N PRO A 169 14.36 -4.98 11.01
CA PRO A 169 13.94 -6.05 11.90
C PRO A 169 12.77 -6.83 11.29
N ASP A 170 12.46 -7.98 11.85
CA ASP A 170 11.26 -8.72 11.49
C ASP A 170 10.01 -7.86 11.73
N TYR A 171 9.00 -8.06 10.90
CA TYR A 171 7.77 -7.27 10.96
C TYR A 171 7.05 -7.42 12.31
N ASP A 172 6.80 -6.29 12.94
CA ASP A 172 5.97 -6.16 14.15
C ASP A 172 5.01 -4.96 13.97
N ALA A 173 3.70 -5.25 13.94
CA ALA A 173 2.67 -4.23 13.68
C ALA A 173 2.64 -3.13 14.77
N ASP A 174 2.95 -3.48 16.01
CA ASP A 174 2.94 -2.53 17.14
C ASP A 174 4.16 -1.59 17.07
N GLN A 175 5.31 -2.12 16.69
CA GLN A 175 6.50 -1.30 16.47
C GLN A 175 6.31 -0.32 15.32
N VAL A 176 5.75 -0.79 14.18
CA VAL A 176 5.45 0.08 13.04
C VAL A 176 4.46 1.18 13.41
N LEU A 177 3.40 0.84 14.16
CA LEU A 177 2.44 1.85 14.63
C LEU A 177 3.08 2.87 15.59
N ALA A 178 4.02 2.43 16.42
CA ALA A 178 4.68 3.31 17.40
C ALA A 178 5.69 4.28 16.76
N GLU A 179 6.05 4.10 15.48
CA GLU A 179 6.92 5.00 14.74
C GLU A 179 6.22 6.28 14.24
N ILE A 180 4.89 6.28 14.21
CA ILE A 180 4.03 7.36 13.69
C ILE A 180 3.35 8.08 14.84
#